data_f960c63ffeb0821a385084300722d1c4
#
_entry.id   f960c63ffeb0821a385084300722d1c4
#
_cell.length_a   1.000
_cell.length_b   1.000
_cell.length_c   1.000
_cell.angle_alpha   90.00
_cell.angle_beta   90.00
_cell.angle_gamma   90.00
#
_symmetry.space_group_name_H-M   'P 1'
#
loop_
_entity.id
_entity.type
_entity.pdbx_description
1 polymer ?
#
loop_
_entity_poly.entity_id
_entity_poly.type
_entity_poly.pdbx_seq_one_letter_code
_entity_poly.pdbx_strand_id
1 'polypeptide(L)'
;MRYAFLVETYATERIKVLSVWSEFRDEDLPVRPRPADPRGRSVHEQMVHQCVSEDLWFRNMLGIDVCGAGAHMLPPQETRLEFIRRYAEDSGKRLSALQSKDEPWWEENVKFFDVQRSRAWVMVRRIAHTSHHRGQLMAMLRILGREIHSNYGPTADTGGLMANHAPTVYAYESVEALLAGEERGGAKAKLPGADGKAVTERPGRAPAKAGSSPPLRSGSE
;
A
#
# COMPACT_ATOMS: atom_id res chain seq x y z
N MET A 1 -13.67 -1.38 23.02
CA MET A 1 -14.26 -2.09 21.86
C MET A 1 -13.24 -3.10 21.35
N ARG A 2 -13.61 -4.38 21.28
CA ARG A 2 -12.70 -5.50 20.91
C ARG A 2 -12.10 -5.36 19.51
N TYR A 3 -12.84 -4.75 18.58
CA TYR A 3 -12.44 -4.59 17.17
C TYR A 3 -11.93 -3.18 16.83
N ALA A 4 -11.62 -2.33 17.83
CA ALA A 4 -11.08 -0.98 17.61
C ALA A 4 -9.83 -1.01 16.72
N PHE A 5 -8.97 -2.00 16.90
CA PHE A 5 -7.74 -2.17 16.11
C PHE A 5 -8.00 -2.29 14.59
N LEU A 6 -9.13 -2.86 14.15
CA LEU A 6 -9.49 -2.93 12.73
C LEU A 6 -9.82 -1.54 12.17
N VAL A 7 -10.52 -0.72 12.96
CA VAL A 7 -10.86 0.65 12.61
C VAL A 7 -9.61 1.52 12.54
N GLU A 8 -8.74 1.41 13.53
CA GLU A 8 -7.45 2.11 13.59
C GLU A 8 -6.53 1.69 12.43
N THR A 9 -6.47 0.39 12.15
CA THR A 9 -5.70 -0.11 11.00
C THR A 9 -6.24 0.43 9.70
N TYR A 10 -7.57 0.45 9.49
CA TYR A 10 -8.17 1.02 8.31
C TYR A 10 -7.87 2.52 8.17
N ALA A 11 -7.96 3.28 9.27
CA ALA A 11 -7.58 4.69 9.29
C ALA A 11 -6.13 4.91 8.83
N THR A 12 -5.21 4.06 9.31
CA THR A 12 -3.80 4.10 8.91
C THR A 12 -3.61 3.70 7.44
N GLU A 13 -4.31 2.66 6.98
CA GLU A 13 -4.19 2.18 5.59
C GLU A 13 -4.69 3.21 4.57
N ARG A 14 -5.70 4.01 4.92
CA ARG A 14 -6.20 5.10 4.07
C ARG A 14 -5.09 6.10 3.70
N ILE A 15 -4.39 6.62 4.70
CA ILE A 15 -3.32 7.60 4.46
C ILE A 15 -2.16 6.98 3.69
N LYS A 16 -1.84 5.71 3.93
CA LYS A 16 -0.80 5.00 3.19
C LYS A 16 -1.13 4.83 1.71
N VAL A 17 -2.38 4.53 1.37
CA VAL A 17 -2.84 4.47 -0.02
C VAL A 17 -2.70 5.82 -0.69
N LEU A 18 -3.24 6.86 -0.06
CA LEU A 18 -3.20 8.23 -0.58
C LEU A 18 -1.75 8.74 -0.73
N SER A 19 -0.87 8.44 0.24
CA SER A 19 0.55 8.78 0.16
C SER A 19 1.22 8.17 -1.07
N VAL A 20 0.99 6.87 -1.32
CA VAL A 20 1.54 6.20 -2.52
C VAL A 20 0.98 6.81 -3.80
N TRP A 21 -0.32 7.12 -3.84
CA TRP A 21 -0.93 7.75 -5.02
C TRP A 21 -0.37 9.16 -5.28
N SER A 22 -0.06 9.89 -4.23
CA SER A 22 0.51 11.24 -4.33
C SER A 22 1.92 11.28 -4.93
N GLU A 23 2.65 10.17 -4.93
CA GLU A 23 4.00 10.06 -5.48
C GLU A 23 4.03 9.85 -7.00
N PHE A 24 2.90 9.47 -7.61
CA PHE A 24 2.73 9.45 -9.06
C PHE A 24 2.49 10.85 -9.62
N ARG A 25 2.65 10.97 -10.95
CA ARG A 25 2.24 12.12 -11.76
C ARG A 25 1.11 11.71 -12.69
N ASP A 26 0.39 12.67 -13.27
CA ASP A 26 -0.68 12.34 -14.23
C ASP A 26 -0.14 11.59 -15.46
N GLU A 27 1.05 11.91 -15.91
CA GLU A 27 1.74 11.20 -17.00
C GLU A 27 2.07 9.72 -16.68
N ASP A 28 2.12 9.34 -15.42
CA ASP A 28 2.38 7.96 -14.97
C ASP A 28 1.13 7.07 -15.05
N LEU A 29 -0.06 7.66 -15.07
CA LEU A 29 -1.33 6.93 -15.00
C LEU A 29 -1.49 5.85 -16.08
N PRO A 30 -1.12 6.05 -17.34
CA PRO A 30 -1.23 5.03 -18.39
C PRO A 30 -0.13 3.95 -18.32
N VAL A 31 0.91 4.13 -17.49
CA VAL A 31 2.06 3.22 -17.48
C VAL A 31 1.68 1.87 -16.90
N ARG A 32 2.14 0.80 -17.57
CA ARG A 32 1.99 -0.62 -17.18
C ARG A 32 3.33 -1.20 -16.77
N PRO A 33 3.37 -2.27 -15.95
CA PRO A 33 4.62 -2.97 -15.62
C PRO A 33 5.38 -3.45 -16.86
N ARG A 34 4.65 -3.85 -17.90
CA ARG A 34 5.17 -4.20 -19.23
C ARG A 34 4.29 -3.53 -20.29
N PRO A 35 4.80 -2.55 -21.04
CA PRO A 35 4.00 -1.70 -21.91
C PRO A 35 3.12 -2.45 -22.92
N ALA A 36 3.62 -3.54 -23.50
CA ALA A 36 2.89 -4.31 -24.52
C ALA A 36 1.98 -5.43 -23.92
N ASP A 37 1.91 -5.57 -22.59
CA ASP A 37 1.16 -6.65 -21.94
C ASP A 37 -0.10 -6.11 -21.24
N PRO A 38 -1.30 -6.32 -21.84
CA PRO A 38 -2.54 -5.84 -21.25
C PRO A 38 -2.97 -6.58 -19.96
N ARG A 39 -2.31 -7.69 -19.60
CA ARG A 39 -2.63 -8.46 -18.38
C ARG A 39 -2.17 -7.76 -17.11
N GLY A 40 -1.15 -6.90 -17.21
CA GLY A 40 -0.72 -6.05 -16.10
C GLY A 40 -1.52 -4.75 -16.07
N ARG A 41 -2.15 -4.43 -14.95
CA ARG A 41 -2.88 -3.16 -14.80
C ARG A 41 -1.93 -1.97 -14.88
N SER A 42 -2.38 -0.89 -15.54
CA SER A 42 -1.72 0.41 -15.45
C SER A 42 -1.90 1.02 -14.04
N VAL A 43 -1.18 2.10 -13.76
CA VAL A 43 -1.34 2.85 -12.50
C VAL A 43 -2.79 3.32 -12.36
N HIS A 44 -3.38 3.89 -13.41
CA HIS A 44 -4.79 4.29 -13.45
C HIS A 44 -5.73 3.12 -13.15
N GLU A 45 -5.57 2.00 -13.85
CA GLU A 45 -6.41 0.81 -13.63
C GLU A 45 -6.26 0.21 -12.23
N GLN A 46 -5.10 0.36 -11.59
CA GLN A 46 -4.91 -0.01 -10.19
C GLN A 46 -5.69 0.92 -9.25
N MET A 47 -5.68 2.23 -9.48
CA MET A 47 -6.46 3.20 -8.69
C MET A 47 -7.96 2.96 -8.86
N VAL A 48 -8.44 2.77 -10.10
CA VAL A 48 -9.84 2.38 -10.38
C VAL A 48 -10.21 1.11 -9.64
N HIS A 49 -9.38 0.07 -9.76
CA HIS A 49 -9.65 -1.21 -9.10
C HIS A 49 -9.72 -1.07 -7.57
N GLN A 50 -8.84 -0.27 -6.97
CA GLN A 50 -8.87 -0.04 -5.52
C GLN A 50 -10.15 0.68 -5.08
N CYS A 51 -10.58 1.73 -5.79
CA CYS A 51 -11.82 2.43 -5.50
C CYS A 51 -13.04 1.51 -5.64
N VAL A 52 -13.19 0.88 -6.80
CA VAL A 52 -14.36 0.04 -7.12
C VAL A 52 -14.43 -1.20 -6.23
N SER A 53 -13.31 -1.91 -6.04
CA SER A 53 -13.31 -3.11 -5.20
C SER A 53 -13.60 -2.78 -3.74
N GLU A 54 -13.09 -1.65 -3.22
CA GLU A 54 -13.38 -1.26 -1.85
C GLU A 54 -14.86 -0.92 -1.68
N ASP A 55 -15.44 -0.18 -2.62
CA ASP A 55 -16.87 0.12 -2.61
C ASP A 55 -17.72 -1.15 -2.62
N LEU A 56 -17.45 -2.08 -3.54
CA LEU A 56 -18.18 -3.34 -3.64
C LEU A 56 -18.07 -4.20 -2.37
N TRP A 57 -16.89 -4.25 -1.73
CA TRP A 57 -16.74 -5.02 -0.50
C TRP A 57 -17.47 -4.39 0.67
N PHE A 58 -17.38 -3.07 0.81
CA PHE A 58 -18.08 -2.36 1.87
C PHE A 58 -19.59 -2.47 1.71
N ARG A 59 -20.12 -2.28 0.50
CA ARG A 59 -21.55 -2.38 0.20
C ARG A 59 -22.07 -3.81 0.37
N ASN A 60 -21.48 -4.76 -0.33
CA ASN A 60 -22.05 -6.09 -0.48
C ASN A 60 -21.71 -7.03 0.69
N MET A 61 -20.62 -6.83 1.38
CA MET A 61 -20.15 -7.73 2.45
C MET A 61 -20.25 -7.09 3.84
N LEU A 62 -19.96 -5.79 3.95
CA LEU A 62 -20.04 -5.08 5.23
C LEU A 62 -21.38 -4.35 5.44
N GLY A 63 -22.18 -4.19 4.40
CA GLY A 63 -23.46 -3.48 4.49
C GLY A 63 -23.27 -1.96 4.70
N ILE A 64 -22.16 -1.41 4.25
CA ILE A 64 -21.82 0.03 4.34
C ILE A 64 -21.77 0.59 2.92
N ASP A 65 -22.81 1.34 2.53
CA ASP A 65 -22.90 2.04 1.25
C ASP A 65 -22.70 3.54 1.49
N VAL A 66 -21.62 4.11 0.94
CA VAL A 66 -21.28 5.53 1.07
C VAL A 66 -21.28 6.28 -0.27
N CYS A 67 -21.28 5.54 -1.38
CA CYS A 67 -21.14 6.10 -2.73
C CYS A 67 -22.43 5.97 -3.56
N GLY A 68 -23.45 5.26 -3.07
CA GLY A 68 -24.64 4.96 -3.84
C GLY A 68 -24.38 4.10 -5.09
N ALA A 69 -25.34 4.04 -6.01
CA ALA A 69 -25.27 3.17 -7.19
C ALA A 69 -24.19 3.57 -8.23
N GLY A 70 -23.57 4.73 -8.11
CA GLY A 70 -22.68 5.30 -9.11
C GLY A 70 -21.17 5.11 -8.89
N ALA A 71 -20.75 4.54 -7.77
CA ALA A 71 -19.33 4.46 -7.41
C ALA A 71 -18.45 3.63 -8.35
N HIS A 72 -19.04 2.69 -9.05
CA HIS A 72 -18.36 1.89 -10.07
C HIS A 72 -18.32 2.55 -11.46
N MET A 73 -18.94 3.71 -11.60
CA MET A 73 -18.97 4.51 -12.81
C MET A 73 -17.93 5.65 -12.70
N LEU A 74 -16.67 5.29 -12.51
CA LEU A 74 -15.61 6.30 -12.46
C LEU A 74 -15.42 6.95 -13.84
N PRO A 75 -15.19 8.27 -13.88
CA PRO A 75 -14.90 8.96 -15.13
C PRO A 75 -13.67 8.35 -15.83
N PRO A 76 -13.69 8.14 -17.14
CA PRO A 76 -12.59 7.48 -17.84
C PRO A 76 -11.30 8.31 -17.91
N GLN A 77 -11.36 9.60 -17.58
CA GLN A 77 -10.24 10.54 -17.65
C GLN A 77 -10.04 11.28 -16.33
N GLU A 78 -10.13 10.57 -15.21
CA GLU A 78 -9.90 11.15 -13.90
C GLU A 78 -8.40 11.39 -13.68
N THR A 79 -8.04 12.60 -13.25
CA THR A 79 -6.66 12.94 -12.88
C THR A 79 -6.25 12.25 -11.58
N ARG A 80 -4.96 12.17 -11.32
CA ARG A 80 -4.44 11.65 -10.04
C ARG A 80 -5.04 12.37 -8.84
N LEU A 81 -5.14 13.70 -8.90
CA LEU A 81 -5.69 14.49 -7.80
C LEU A 81 -7.19 14.21 -7.56
N GLU A 82 -7.96 14.00 -8.61
CA GLU A 82 -9.37 13.61 -8.50
C GLU A 82 -9.52 12.24 -7.85
N PHE A 83 -8.68 11.26 -8.22
CA PHE A 83 -8.63 9.96 -7.52
C PHE A 83 -8.31 10.11 -6.03
N ILE A 84 -7.32 10.94 -5.70
CA ILE A 84 -6.92 11.21 -4.31
C ILE A 84 -8.10 11.81 -3.52
N ARG A 85 -8.77 12.82 -4.07
CA ARG A 85 -9.93 13.47 -3.43
C ARG A 85 -11.07 12.48 -3.21
N ARG A 86 -11.44 11.75 -4.26
CA ARG A 86 -12.49 10.73 -4.20
C ARG A 86 -12.20 9.67 -3.13
N TYR A 87 -11.02 9.07 -3.18
CA TYR A 87 -10.67 8.03 -2.21
C TYR A 87 -10.61 8.58 -0.79
N ALA A 88 -10.09 9.78 -0.58
CA ALA A 88 -10.06 10.44 0.73
C ALA A 88 -11.47 10.64 1.29
N GLU A 89 -12.40 11.14 0.47
CA GLU A 89 -13.80 11.35 0.85
C GLU A 89 -14.50 10.02 1.16
N ASP A 90 -14.51 9.09 0.21
CA ASP A 90 -15.26 7.84 0.32
C ASP A 90 -14.73 6.97 1.47
N SER A 91 -13.40 6.84 1.59
CA SER A 91 -12.80 6.09 2.69
C SER A 91 -13.00 6.79 4.04
N GLY A 92 -13.12 8.13 4.07
CA GLY A 92 -13.49 8.90 5.25
C GLY A 92 -14.91 8.57 5.73
N LYS A 93 -15.88 8.54 4.83
CA LYS A 93 -17.26 8.12 5.12
C LYS A 93 -17.31 6.68 5.64
N ARG A 94 -16.55 5.75 5.03
CA ARG A 94 -16.43 4.36 5.48
C ARG A 94 -15.82 4.26 6.87
N LEU A 95 -14.77 5.02 7.15
CA LEU A 95 -14.16 5.06 8.48
C LEU A 95 -15.16 5.51 9.54
N SER A 96 -15.91 6.59 9.28
CA SER A 96 -16.94 7.08 10.19
C SER A 96 -18.03 6.05 10.43
N ALA A 97 -18.46 5.33 9.38
CA ALA A 97 -19.43 4.26 9.51
C ALA A 97 -18.89 3.06 10.33
N LEU A 98 -17.60 2.71 10.19
CA LEU A 98 -16.97 1.65 10.98
C LEU A 98 -16.85 2.02 12.45
N GLN A 99 -16.56 3.27 12.76
CA GLN A 99 -16.42 3.77 14.15
C GLN A 99 -17.73 3.65 14.95
N SER A 100 -18.87 3.64 14.29
CA SER A 100 -20.20 3.50 14.93
C SER A 100 -20.62 2.05 15.16
N LYS A 101 -19.84 1.04 14.76
CA LYS A 101 -20.23 -0.37 14.83
C LYS A 101 -19.88 -1.00 16.17
N ASP A 102 -20.85 -1.73 16.74
CA ASP A 102 -20.69 -2.49 17.98
C ASP A 102 -20.06 -3.87 17.76
N GLU A 103 -19.76 -4.59 18.83
CA GLU A 103 -19.14 -5.92 18.75
C GLU A 103 -20.02 -6.96 18.06
N PRO A 104 -21.34 -7.06 18.34
CA PRO A 104 -22.22 -7.98 17.62
C PRO A 104 -22.18 -7.79 16.10
N TRP A 105 -22.15 -6.55 15.63
CA TRP A 105 -22.04 -6.28 14.19
C TRP A 105 -20.75 -6.86 13.57
N TRP A 106 -19.61 -6.75 14.28
CA TRP A 106 -18.35 -7.31 13.82
C TRP A 106 -18.32 -8.83 13.79
N GLU A 107 -19.02 -9.48 14.71
CA GLU A 107 -19.09 -10.94 14.86
C GLU A 107 -20.09 -11.60 13.93
N GLU A 108 -21.07 -10.84 13.43
CA GLU A 108 -22.09 -11.37 12.51
C GLU A 108 -21.45 -11.94 11.24
N ASN A 109 -21.88 -13.17 10.88
CA ASN A 109 -21.47 -13.82 9.65
C ASN A 109 -22.23 -13.25 8.44
N VAL A 110 -21.49 -12.91 7.42
CA VAL A 110 -21.99 -12.39 6.15
C VAL A 110 -21.47 -13.24 4.99
N LYS A 111 -22.15 -13.17 3.86
CA LYS A 111 -21.72 -13.87 2.66
C LYS A 111 -20.44 -13.23 2.11
N PHE A 112 -19.37 -14.02 2.05
CA PHE A 112 -18.11 -13.68 1.42
C PHE A 112 -17.89 -14.61 0.23
N PHE A 113 -18.23 -14.15 -0.98
CA PHE A 113 -18.31 -14.95 -2.20
C PHE A 113 -19.21 -16.20 -2.00
N ASP A 114 -18.62 -17.37 -1.85
CA ASP A 114 -19.30 -18.67 -1.72
C ASP A 114 -19.31 -19.23 -0.27
N VAL A 115 -18.72 -18.49 0.68
CA VAL A 115 -18.62 -18.91 2.09
C VAL A 115 -19.20 -17.86 3.06
N GLN A 116 -19.44 -18.29 4.30
CA GLN A 116 -19.81 -17.36 5.38
C GLN A 116 -18.57 -17.00 6.20
N ARG A 117 -18.42 -15.71 6.54
CA ARG A 117 -17.33 -15.19 7.38
C ARG A 117 -17.85 -14.02 8.21
N SER A 118 -17.27 -13.83 9.39
CA SER A 118 -17.59 -12.65 10.19
C SER A 118 -17.14 -11.36 9.48
N ARG A 119 -17.84 -10.25 9.73
CA ARG A 119 -17.41 -8.94 9.19
C ARG A 119 -15.99 -8.57 9.62
N ALA A 120 -15.59 -8.93 10.84
CA ALA A 120 -14.21 -8.75 11.29
C ALA A 120 -13.20 -9.47 10.38
N TRP A 121 -13.48 -10.74 10.02
CA TRP A 121 -12.63 -11.48 9.08
C TRP A 121 -12.62 -10.84 7.69
N VAL A 122 -13.79 -10.42 7.19
CA VAL A 122 -13.90 -9.73 5.90
C VAL A 122 -13.05 -8.45 5.91
N MET A 123 -13.07 -7.70 7.02
CA MET A 123 -12.27 -6.48 7.14
C MET A 123 -10.77 -6.76 7.14
N VAL A 124 -10.29 -7.80 7.81
CA VAL A 124 -8.88 -8.24 7.72
C VAL A 124 -8.49 -8.54 6.27
N ARG A 125 -9.34 -9.27 5.55
CA ARG A 125 -9.12 -9.58 4.13
C ARG A 125 -9.13 -8.32 3.27
N ARG A 126 -10.00 -7.33 3.56
CA ARG A 126 -10.04 -6.05 2.84
C ARG A 126 -8.74 -5.27 3.05
N ILE A 127 -8.26 -5.17 4.29
CA ILE A 127 -6.99 -4.51 4.61
C ILE A 127 -5.83 -5.19 3.86
N ALA A 128 -5.75 -6.52 3.90
CA ALA A 128 -4.73 -7.26 3.19
C ALA A 128 -4.77 -7.04 1.66
N HIS A 129 -5.98 -6.98 1.07
CA HIS A 129 -6.17 -6.70 -0.35
C HIS A 129 -5.73 -5.26 -0.72
N THR A 130 -6.03 -4.29 0.13
CA THR A 130 -5.56 -2.90 -0.05
C THR A 130 -4.03 -2.84 -0.02
N SER A 131 -3.41 -3.49 0.97
CA SER A 131 -1.95 -3.55 1.10
C SER A 131 -1.28 -4.25 -0.08
N HIS A 132 -1.90 -5.33 -0.61
CA HIS A 132 -1.41 -6.02 -1.81
C HIS A 132 -1.32 -5.09 -3.02
N HIS A 133 -2.38 -4.35 -3.33
CA HIS A 133 -2.38 -3.42 -4.46
C HIS A 133 -1.47 -2.21 -4.24
N ARG A 134 -1.38 -1.71 -3.01
CA ARG A 134 -0.42 -0.65 -2.67
C ARG A 134 1.02 -1.10 -2.91
N GLY A 135 1.37 -2.35 -2.53
CA GLY A 135 2.68 -2.92 -2.80
C GLY A 135 3.00 -2.99 -4.30
N GLN A 136 2.01 -3.34 -5.14
CA GLN A 136 2.16 -3.31 -6.60
C GLN A 136 2.44 -1.89 -7.12
N LEU A 137 1.73 -0.89 -6.62
CA LEU A 137 1.96 0.51 -6.98
C LEU A 137 3.32 1.01 -6.51
N MET A 138 3.79 0.64 -5.33
CA MET A 138 5.15 0.97 -4.87
C MET A 138 6.23 0.37 -5.79
N ALA A 139 6.04 -0.85 -6.30
CA ALA A 139 6.91 -1.44 -7.31
C ALA A 139 6.88 -0.63 -8.63
N MET A 140 5.71 -0.14 -9.04
CA MET A 140 5.58 0.74 -10.22
C MET A 140 6.32 2.07 -10.04
N LEU A 141 6.25 2.68 -8.85
CA LEU A 141 7.05 3.89 -8.54
C LEU A 141 8.55 3.63 -8.74
N ARG A 142 9.07 2.46 -8.31
CA ARG A 142 10.47 2.08 -8.55
C ARG A 142 10.79 1.92 -10.03
N ILE A 143 9.92 1.30 -10.79
CA ILE A 143 10.07 1.13 -12.26
C ILE A 143 10.14 2.51 -12.95
N LEU A 144 9.36 3.47 -12.46
CA LEU A 144 9.31 4.84 -12.95
C LEU A 144 10.46 5.74 -12.45
N GLY A 145 11.33 5.21 -11.58
CA GLY A 145 12.42 5.99 -10.99
C GLY A 145 11.96 7.09 -10.03
N ARG A 146 10.76 6.91 -9.42
CA ARG A 146 10.24 7.84 -8.42
C ARG A 146 10.85 7.55 -7.05
N GLU A 147 11.06 8.59 -6.27
CA GLU A 147 11.39 8.47 -4.85
C GLU A 147 10.16 8.00 -4.06
N ILE A 148 10.39 7.21 -3.00
CA ILE A 148 9.31 6.62 -2.20
C ILE A 148 9.50 7.00 -0.74
N HIS A 149 8.55 7.78 -0.21
CA HIS A 149 8.44 8.08 1.21
C HIS A 149 8.08 6.83 2.02
N SER A 150 8.27 6.91 3.31
CA SER A 150 7.94 5.83 4.23
C SER A 150 6.45 5.48 4.15
N ASN A 151 6.16 4.19 4.16
CA ASN A 151 4.80 3.66 4.16
C ASN A 151 4.57 2.69 5.33
N TYR A 152 5.56 1.83 5.62
CA TYR A 152 5.60 0.92 6.77
C TYR A 152 6.84 1.12 7.66
N GLY A 153 7.76 1.95 7.25
CA GLY A 153 9.03 2.19 7.87
C GLY A 153 9.99 2.80 6.87
N PRO A 154 11.29 2.80 7.11
CA PRO A 154 12.28 3.32 6.19
C PRO A 154 12.19 2.68 4.81
N THR A 155 12.57 3.43 3.79
CA THR A 155 12.73 2.97 2.41
C THR A 155 14.19 3.15 1.97
N ALA A 156 14.52 2.69 0.76
CA ALA A 156 15.83 2.97 0.18
C ALA A 156 16.12 4.48 0.13
N ASP A 157 15.10 5.30 -0.16
CA ASP A 157 15.24 6.76 -0.30
C ASP A 157 15.27 7.49 1.04
N THR A 158 14.87 6.82 2.13
CA THR A 158 15.02 7.36 3.50
C THR A 158 16.27 6.87 4.22
N GLY A 159 17.19 6.18 3.52
CA GLY A 159 18.45 5.69 4.07
C GLY A 159 18.52 4.18 4.29
N GLY A 160 17.55 3.40 3.81
CA GLY A 160 17.59 1.94 3.80
C GLY A 160 16.82 1.26 4.93
N LEU A 161 17.49 0.40 5.70
CA LEU A 161 16.85 -0.43 6.73
C LEU A 161 16.83 0.23 8.10
N MET A 162 15.85 -0.14 8.93
CA MET A 162 15.83 0.23 10.36
C MET A 162 17.12 -0.20 11.09
N ALA A 163 17.71 -1.33 10.72
CA ALA A 163 18.99 -1.79 11.26
C ALA A 163 20.16 -0.81 10.98
N ASN A 164 20.01 0.04 9.97
CA ASN A 164 20.97 1.10 9.64
C ASN A 164 20.58 2.46 10.27
N HIS A 165 19.66 2.48 11.21
CA HIS A 165 19.09 3.69 11.82
C HIS A 165 18.47 4.65 10.79
N ALA A 166 17.99 4.13 9.66
CA ALA A 166 17.33 4.92 8.64
C ALA A 166 16.04 5.55 9.20
N PRO A 167 15.80 6.85 8.96
CA PRO A 167 14.62 7.52 9.46
C PRO A 167 13.35 7.07 8.72
N THR A 168 12.22 7.16 9.41
CA THR A 168 10.90 7.08 8.80
C THR A 168 10.49 8.50 8.39
N VAL A 169 10.32 8.74 7.09
CA VAL A 169 9.94 10.06 6.54
C VAL A 169 8.65 9.88 5.75
N TYR A 170 7.55 10.35 6.29
CA TYR A 170 6.23 10.31 5.63
C TYR A 170 6.09 11.46 4.64
N ALA A 171 5.39 11.22 3.53
CA ALA A 171 5.07 12.26 2.55
C ALA A 171 4.18 13.34 3.17
N TYR A 172 3.22 12.93 3.99
CA TYR A 172 2.28 13.79 4.72
C TYR A 172 1.92 13.17 6.07
N GLU A 173 1.60 14.02 7.04
CA GLU A 173 1.26 13.59 8.41
C GLU A 173 -0.21 13.16 8.57
N SER A 174 -1.11 13.71 7.72
CA SER A 174 -2.54 13.40 7.75
C SER A 174 -3.16 13.46 6.36
N VAL A 175 -4.40 12.96 6.23
CA VAL A 175 -5.16 13.04 4.98
C VAL A 175 -5.46 14.50 4.60
N GLU A 176 -5.76 15.34 5.57
CA GLU A 176 -6.03 16.78 5.37
C GLU A 176 -4.77 17.50 4.89
N ALA A 177 -3.62 17.22 5.50
CA ALA A 177 -2.34 17.78 5.08
C ALA A 177 -1.97 17.33 3.66
N LEU A 178 -2.27 16.07 3.31
CA LEU A 178 -2.06 15.52 1.98
C LEU A 178 -2.94 16.24 0.94
N LEU A 179 -4.24 16.35 1.16
CA LEU A 179 -5.15 17.03 0.23
C LEU A 179 -4.73 18.48 0.01
N ALA A 180 -4.50 19.21 1.10
CA ALA A 180 -4.06 20.60 1.02
C ALA A 180 -2.66 20.75 0.36
N GLY A 181 -1.77 19.79 0.57
CA GLY A 181 -0.44 19.76 -0.04
C GLY A 181 -0.50 19.50 -1.55
N GLU A 182 -1.26 18.50 -1.96
CA GLU A 182 -1.43 18.14 -3.38
C GLU A 182 -2.13 19.25 -4.18
N GLU A 183 -3.10 19.96 -3.57
CA GLU A 183 -3.75 21.12 -4.19
C GLU A 183 -2.80 22.31 -4.41
N ARG A 184 -1.76 22.42 -3.59
CA ARG A 184 -0.71 23.45 -3.72
C ARG A 184 0.49 23.03 -4.56
N GLY A 185 0.38 21.93 -5.31
CA GLY A 185 1.45 21.46 -6.19
C GLY A 185 2.28 20.29 -5.65
N GLY A 186 1.87 19.68 -4.53
CA GLY A 186 2.38 18.38 -4.08
C GLY A 186 3.80 18.37 -3.51
N ALA A 187 4.28 19.49 -2.96
CA ALA A 187 5.56 19.54 -2.29
C ALA A 187 5.55 18.67 -1.04
N LYS A 188 6.47 17.69 -0.97
CA LYS A 188 6.58 16.71 0.10
C LYS A 188 7.83 16.94 0.94
N ALA A 189 7.92 16.25 2.08
CA ALA A 189 9.12 16.21 2.89
C ALA A 189 10.33 15.75 2.05
N LYS A 190 11.45 16.45 2.21
CA LYS A 190 12.69 16.09 1.50
C LYS A 190 13.23 14.76 2.03
N LEU A 191 13.54 13.85 1.12
CA LEU A 191 14.16 12.58 1.45
C LEU A 191 15.69 12.72 1.56
N PRO A 192 16.34 12.02 2.49
CA PRO A 192 17.79 12.02 2.61
C PRO A 192 18.49 11.37 1.41
N GLY A 193 17.78 10.55 0.66
CA GLY A 193 18.30 9.84 -0.51
C GLY A 193 18.91 8.48 -0.18
N ALA A 194 19.14 7.70 -1.23
CA ALA A 194 19.82 6.42 -1.16
C ALA A 194 21.33 6.67 -1.12
N ASP A 195 21.95 6.51 0.05
CA ASP A 195 23.38 6.74 0.27
C ASP A 195 24.27 5.50 0.01
N GLY A 196 23.80 4.57 -0.81
CA GLY A 196 24.51 3.33 -1.14
C GLY A 196 24.42 2.25 -0.06
N LYS A 197 23.67 2.46 1.01
CA LYS A 197 23.44 1.45 2.04
C LYS A 197 22.60 0.29 1.51
N ALA A 198 22.74 -0.87 2.17
CA ALA A 198 21.93 -2.04 1.83
C ALA A 198 20.44 -1.75 2.03
N VAL A 199 19.63 -2.18 1.07
CA VAL A 199 18.15 -2.06 1.09
C VAL A 199 17.46 -3.37 1.44
N THR A 200 18.24 -4.40 1.77
CA THR A 200 17.74 -5.70 2.23
C THR A 200 18.76 -6.31 3.20
N GLU A 201 18.30 -7.15 4.09
CA GLU A 201 19.11 -7.93 4.99
C GLU A 201 20.02 -8.86 4.18
N ARG A 202 21.31 -8.84 4.47
CA ARG A 202 22.26 -9.81 3.94
C ARG A 202 22.43 -10.90 4.97
N PRO A 203 22.13 -12.19 4.65
CA PRO A 203 22.46 -13.26 5.57
C PRO A 203 23.97 -13.18 5.88
N GLY A 204 24.30 -13.20 7.16
CA GLY A 204 25.69 -13.21 7.60
C GLY A 204 26.44 -14.29 6.85
N ARG A 205 27.60 -13.98 6.31
CA ARG A 205 28.44 -14.97 5.66
C ARG A 205 28.74 -16.03 6.74
N ALA A 206 28.28 -17.25 6.54
CA ALA A 206 28.68 -18.35 7.41
C ALA A 206 30.21 -18.33 7.54
N PRO A 207 30.79 -18.41 8.75
CA PRO A 207 32.24 -18.44 8.86
C PRO A 207 32.77 -19.49 7.91
N ALA A 208 33.73 -19.08 7.06
CA ALA A 208 34.37 -20.00 6.14
C ALA A 208 34.83 -21.19 6.97
N LYS A 209 34.30 -22.41 6.67
CA LYS A 209 34.82 -23.61 7.28
C LYS A 209 36.31 -23.56 7.09
N ALA A 210 37.06 -23.56 8.18
CA ALA A 210 38.52 -23.64 8.13
C ALA A 210 38.86 -24.80 7.22
N GLY A 211 39.52 -24.47 6.09
CA GLY A 211 39.80 -25.42 5.05
C GLY A 211 40.57 -26.59 5.65
N SER A 212 40.03 -27.79 5.52
CA SER A 212 40.81 -29.00 5.66
C SER A 212 41.88 -28.93 4.56
N SER A 213 43.13 -28.77 4.98
CA SER A 213 44.24 -28.82 4.08
C SER A 213 44.15 -30.13 3.26
N PRO A 214 44.34 -30.10 1.95
CA PRO A 214 44.32 -31.30 1.14
C PRO A 214 45.42 -32.25 1.64
N PRO A 215 45.20 -33.54 1.72
CA PRO A 215 46.24 -34.50 2.13
C PRO A 215 47.42 -34.37 1.16
N LEU A 216 48.63 -34.27 1.74
CA LEU A 216 49.88 -34.37 1.02
C LEU A 216 49.87 -35.66 0.22
N ARG A 217 49.95 -35.58 -1.11
CA ARG A 217 50.22 -36.74 -1.95
C ARG A 217 51.61 -37.30 -1.57
N SER A 218 51.61 -38.45 -0.94
CA SER A 218 52.83 -39.25 -0.82
C SER A 218 53.23 -39.70 -2.21
N GLY A 219 54.35 -39.17 -2.74
CA GLY A 219 55.02 -39.76 -3.87
C GLY A 219 55.59 -41.10 -3.46
N SER A 220 55.23 -42.15 -4.17
CA SER A 220 55.99 -43.41 -4.18
C SER A 220 56.57 -43.58 -5.56
N GLU A 221 57.83 -43.87 -5.54
CA GLU A 221 58.71 -44.26 -6.63
C GLU A 221 58.12 -45.33 -7.55
#